data_70ebb4e8784527892764469d4bc8365a
#
_entry.id   70ebb4e8784527892764469d4bc8365a
#
_cell.length_a   1.000
_cell.length_b   1.000
_cell.length_c   1.000
_cell.angle_alpha   90.00
_cell.angle_beta   90.00
_cell.angle_gamma   90.00
#
_symmetry.space_group_name_H-M   'P 1'
#
loop_
_entity.id
_entity.type
_entity.pdbx_description
1 polymer ?
#
loop_
_entity_poly.entity_id
_entity_poly.type
_entity_poly.pdbx_seq_one_letter_code
_entity_poly.pdbx_strand_id
1 'polypeptide(L)'
;RTRHSLLGDYGDVRGYHVSIPLAGVRRLRAVFEYKNGERCYMMIGYGKFCQLTHAMDSSYGLYDHHILRAKGKTIYVQKKTRKRYRKCERRYCLELVKKGYFKECFYRYATRVFRKIHSNKKIWLLSDRINLARDNGEALFQYLNRIDTGNVDVYFDISKKCSDYERMKQIGKVVPHGSFRYC
;
A
#
# COMPACT_ATOMS: atom_id res chain seq x y z
N ARG A 1 -10.95 16.64 14.22
CA ARG A 1 -9.93 17.35 13.39
C ARG A 1 -10.65 18.06 12.26
N THR A 2 -10.74 19.37 12.34
CA THR A 2 -11.22 20.28 11.28
C THR A 2 -10.20 20.24 10.14
N ARG A 3 -10.63 19.89 8.95
CA ARG A 3 -9.82 20.06 7.74
C ARG A 3 -10.29 21.32 7.02
N HIS A 4 -9.46 22.34 6.99
CA HIS A 4 -9.63 23.49 6.11
C HIS A 4 -9.35 23.04 4.67
N SER A 5 -10.27 23.28 3.75
CA SER A 5 -10.06 23.06 2.33
C SER A 5 -9.56 24.36 1.69
N LEU A 6 -8.67 24.25 0.69
CA LEU A 6 -8.16 25.38 -0.10
C LEU A 6 -9.24 26.14 -0.91
N LEU A 7 -10.48 25.67 -0.89
CA LEU A 7 -11.62 26.21 -1.66
C LEU A 7 -12.67 26.94 -0.81
N GLY A 8 -12.33 27.34 0.42
CA GLY A 8 -13.22 28.07 1.33
C GLY A 8 -13.75 27.19 2.47
N ASP A 9 -14.29 27.85 3.50
CA ASP A 9 -14.92 27.21 4.66
C ASP A 9 -16.22 26.51 4.23
N TYR A 10 -16.13 25.25 3.89
CA TYR A 10 -17.29 24.38 3.76
C TYR A 10 -17.69 23.87 5.16
N GLY A 11 -18.25 24.71 6.01
CA GLY A 11 -18.80 24.31 7.29
C GLY A 11 -17.93 23.33 8.11
N ASP A 12 -18.31 23.00 9.30
CA ASP A 12 -17.64 22.01 10.15
C ASP A 12 -17.67 20.60 9.53
N VAL A 13 -16.69 20.28 8.67
CA VAL A 13 -16.49 18.90 8.19
C VAL A 13 -15.90 18.08 9.33
N ARG A 14 -16.74 17.45 10.10
CA ARG A 14 -16.35 16.54 11.17
C ARG A 14 -15.99 15.19 10.58
N GLY A 15 -14.74 14.77 10.75
CA GLY A 15 -14.30 13.41 10.47
C GLY A 15 -14.54 12.51 11.67
N TYR A 16 -15.08 11.35 11.43
CA TYR A 16 -15.24 10.31 12.45
C TYR A 16 -14.20 9.22 12.25
N HIS A 17 -13.62 8.74 13.34
CA HIS A 17 -12.78 7.55 13.36
C HIS A 17 -13.51 6.48 14.17
N VAL A 18 -13.75 5.34 13.55
CA VAL A 18 -14.41 4.20 14.20
C VAL A 18 -13.55 2.96 14.04
N SER A 19 -13.30 2.26 15.15
CA SER A 19 -12.67 0.95 15.15
C SER A 19 -13.76 -0.11 15.29
N ILE A 20 -13.85 -1.01 14.30
CA ILE A 20 -14.88 -2.04 14.25
C ILE A 20 -14.20 -3.41 14.35
N PRO A 21 -14.51 -4.23 15.38
CA PRO A 21 -14.06 -5.61 15.43
C PRO A 21 -14.66 -6.41 14.29
N LEU A 22 -13.84 -7.12 13.52
CA LEU A 22 -14.29 -7.85 12.33
C LEU A 22 -14.85 -9.25 12.62
N ALA A 23 -14.76 -9.71 13.87
CA ALA A 23 -15.31 -11.01 14.28
C ALA A 23 -16.83 -11.04 14.06
N GLY A 24 -17.32 -12.01 13.28
CA GLY A 24 -18.74 -12.16 12.95
C GLY A 24 -19.28 -11.18 11.90
N VAL A 25 -18.53 -10.16 11.54
CA VAL A 25 -18.96 -9.16 10.55
C VAL A 25 -18.84 -9.75 9.14
N ARG A 26 -19.91 -9.62 8.35
CA ARG A 26 -19.93 -10.03 6.93
C ARG A 26 -19.98 -8.85 5.97
N ARG A 27 -20.57 -7.73 6.40
CA ARG A 27 -20.76 -6.53 5.58
C ARG A 27 -20.69 -5.28 6.45
N LEU A 28 -20.08 -4.23 5.91
CA LEU A 28 -20.03 -2.90 6.51
C LEU A 28 -20.61 -1.91 5.51
N ARG A 29 -21.44 -1.00 5.99
CA ARG A 29 -21.97 0.13 5.23
C ARG A 29 -21.94 1.36 6.11
N ALA A 30 -21.52 2.49 5.54
CA ALA A 30 -21.66 3.77 6.21
C ALA A 30 -23.08 4.32 5.91
N VAL A 31 -23.80 4.65 6.96
CA VAL A 31 -25.18 5.17 6.87
C VAL A 31 -25.21 6.50 7.60
N PHE A 32 -25.77 7.51 6.97
CA PHE A 32 -26.13 8.77 7.61
C PHE A 32 -27.62 8.73 7.88
N GLU A 33 -28.02 8.90 9.13
CA GLU A 33 -29.42 8.95 9.53
C GLU A 33 -29.77 10.39 9.89
N TYR A 34 -30.74 10.96 9.21
CA TYR A 34 -31.25 12.29 9.46
C TYR A 34 -32.14 12.31 10.71
N LYS A 35 -32.35 13.51 11.29
CA LYS A 35 -33.22 13.69 12.46
C LYS A 35 -34.69 13.25 12.21
N ASN A 36 -35.13 13.26 10.97
CA ASN A 36 -36.45 12.79 10.55
C ASN A 36 -36.52 11.26 10.37
N GLY A 37 -35.44 10.53 10.67
CA GLY A 37 -35.38 9.05 10.50
C GLY A 37 -35.02 8.56 9.09
N GLU A 38 -34.89 9.46 8.13
CA GLU A 38 -34.42 9.07 6.79
C GLU A 38 -32.97 8.61 6.82
N ARG A 39 -32.64 7.60 6.01
CA ARG A 39 -31.30 6.99 5.92
C ARG A 39 -30.70 7.17 4.55
N CYS A 40 -29.47 7.72 4.50
CA CYS A 40 -28.69 7.81 3.28
C CYS A 40 -27.44 6.93 3.39
N TYR A 41 -27.22 6.06 2.41
CA TYR A 41 -25.99 5.25 2.34
C TYR A 41 -24.87 6.08 1.74
N MET A 42 -23.83 6.26 2.53
CA MET A 42 -22.66 7.05 2.14
C MET A 42 -21.73 6.25 1.23
N MET A 43 -21.06 6.95 0.33
CA MET A 43 -19.91 6.39 -0.39
C MET A 43 -18.72 6.27 0.57
N ILE A 44 -18.03 5.15 0.49
CA ILE A 44 -16.83 4.91 1.30
C ILE A 44 -15.63 5.38 0.49
N GLY A 45 -14.95 6.41 0.97
CA GLY A 45 -13.66 6.86 0.43
C GLY A 45 -12.52 6.00 0.99
N TYR A 46 -11.49 5.77 0.19
CA TYR A 46 -10.30 5.02 0.60
C TYR A 46 -9.13 5.97 0.81
N GLY A 47 -8.45 5.85 1.94
CA GLY A 47 -7.24 6.60 2.24
C GLY A 47 -6.05 6.15 1.39
N LYS A 48 -5.01 7.00 1.34
CA LYS A 48 -3.79 6.73 0.54
C LYS A 48 -3.10 5.41 0.88
N PHE A 49 -3.23 4.94 2.11
CA PHE A 49 -2.61 3.68 2.58
C PHE A 49 -3.56 2.48 2.56
N CYS A 50 -4.74 2.64 1.98
CA CYS A 50 -5.69 1.54 1.86
C CYS A 50 -5.38 0.72 0.60
N GLN A 51 -5.36 -0.61 0.73
CA GLN A 51 -5.21 -1.53 -0.40
C GLN A 51 -6.46 -1.57 -1.31
N LEU A 52 -7.57 -1.03 -0.83
CA LEU A 52 -8.79 -0.87 -1.61
C LEU A 52 -8.70 0.39 -2.46
N THR A 53 -9.18 0.34 -3.68
CA THR A 53 -9.22 1.48 -4.59
C THR A 53 -10.49 1.45 -5.44
N HIS A 54 -11.03 2.63 -5.75
CA HIS A 54 -12.14 2.78 -6.69
C HIS A 54 -11.74 2.55 -8.15
N ALA A 55 -10.43 2.67 -8.45
CA ALA A 55 -9.91 2.45 -9.80
C ALA A 55 -10.02 0.99 -10.26
N MET A 56 -10.18 0.05 -9.32
CA MET A 56 -10.19 -1.40 -9.57
C MET A 56 -11.33 -2.08 -8.82
N ASP A 57 -12.34 -2.55 -9.55
CA ASP A 57 -13.52 -3.21 -8.96
C ASP A 57 -13.19 -4.50 -8.22
N SER A 58 -12.12 -5.17 -8.63
CA SER A 58 -11.63 -6.38 -7.98
C SER A 58 -10.62 -6.13 -6.87
N SER A 59 -10.38 -4.85 -6.50
CA SER A 59 -9.45 -4.52 -5.41
C SER A 59 -9.87 -5.20 -4.10
N TYR A 60 -8.88 -5.61 -3.33
CA TYR A 60 -9.09 -6.23 -2.04
C TYR A 60 -7.98 -5.82 -1.07
N GLY A 61 -8.33 -5.70 0.21
CA GLY A 61 -7.41 -5.45 1.30
C GLY A 61 -7.28 -6.70 2.18
N LEU A 62 -6.11 -6.87 2.76
CA LEU A 62 -5.86 -7.89 3.77
C LEU A 62 -5.74 -7.20 5.12
N TYR A 63 -6.53 -7.66 6.08
CA TYR A 63 -6.47 -7.16 7.44
C TYR A 63 -6.58 -8.35 8.39
N ASP A 64 -5.51 -8.63 9.11
CA ASP A 64 -5.40 -9.79 9.99
C ASP A 64 -5.82 -11.10 9.25
N HIS A 65 -6.79 -11.80 9.77
CA HIS A 65 -7.32 -13.03 9.21
C HIS A 65 -8.51 -12.80 8.24
N HIS A 66 -8.70 -11.59 7.75
CA HIS A 66 -9.81 -11.22 6.88
C HIS A 66 -9.38 -10.67 5.53
N ILE A 67 -10.23 -10.86 4.54
CA ILE A 67 -10.17 -10.22 3.23
C ILE A 67 -11.31 -9.21 3.15
N LEU A 68 -10.97 -7.96 2.90
CA LEU A 68 -11.91 -6.87 2.68
C LEU A 68 -12.07 -6.64 1.18
N ARG A 69 -13.30 -6.49 0.70
CA ARG A 69 -13.60 -6.14 -0.68
C ARG A 69 -14.68 -5.09 -0.71
N ALA A 70 -14.49 -4.06 -1.52
CA ALA A 70 -15.51 -3.05 -1.73
C ALA A 70 -16.31 -3.32 -3.00
N LYS A 71 -17.60 -3.08 -2.93
CA LYS A 71 -18.49 -3.08 -4.09
C LYS A 71 -19.58 -2.03 -3.86
N GLY A 72 -19.54 -0.97 -4.65
CA GLY A 72 -20.40 0.19 -4.45
C GLY A 72 -20.25 0.77 -3.04
N LYS A 73 -21.35 0.96 -2.34
CA LYS A 73 -21.39 1.53 -0.98
C LYS A 73 -21.18 0.49 0.14
N THR A 74 -20.66 -0.70 -0.18
CA THR A 74 -20.56 -1.82 0.79
C THR A 74 -19.16 -2.40 0.82
N ILE A 75 -18.61 -2.58 2.02
CA ILE A 75 -17.41 -3.39 2.25
C ILE A 75 -17.86 -4.79 2.69
N TYR A 76 -17.41 -5.79 1.96
CA TYR A 76 -17.60 -7.20 2.30
C TYR A 76 -16.40 -7.70 3.08
N VAL A 77 -16.67 -8.34 4.21
CA VAL A 77 -15.67 -8.93 5.09
C VAL A 77 -15.75 -10.45 4.97
N GLN A 78 -14.65 -11.10 4.67
CA GLN A 78 -14.58 -12.55 4.51
C GLN A 78 -13.38 -13.11 5.25
N LYS A 79 -13.52 -14.24 5.91
CA LYS A 79 -12.40 -14.96 6.51
C LYS A 79 -11.38 -15.32 5.43
N LYS A 80 -10.10 -14.99 5.68
CA LYS A 80 -8.99 -15.29 4.78
C LYS A 80 -8.73 -16.78 4.76
N THR A 81 -8.96 -17.42 3.61
CA THR A 81 -8.55 -18.78 3.30
C THR A 81 -7.66 -18.78 2.06
N ARG A 82 -6.78 -19.76 1.91
CA ARG A 82 -5.89 -19.88 0.75
C ARG A 82 -6.68 -19.84 -0.58
N LYS A 83 -7.84 -20.53 -0.62
CA LYS A 83 -8.72 -20.57 -1.80
C LYS A 83 -9.32 -19.20 -2.12
N ARG A 84 -9.86 -18.49 -1.10
CA ARG A 84 -10.44 -17.15 -1.28
C ARG A 84 -9.39 -16.12 -1.67
N TYR A 85 -8.25 -16.14 -1.01
CA TYR A 85 -7.12 -15.26 -1.36
C TYR A 85 -6.70 -15.45 -2.81
N ARG A 86 -6.46 -16.69 -3.27
CA ARG A 86 -6.10 -16.98 -4.66
C ARG A 86 -7.16 -16.52 -5.66
N LYS A 87 -8.46 -16.66 -5.30
CA LYS A 87 -9.57 -16.18 -6.15
C LYS A 87 -9.59 -14.65 -6.28
N CYS A 88 -9.39 -13.93 -5.18
CA CYS A 88 -9.31 -12.45 -5.22
C CYS A 88 -8.13 -11.99 -6.05
N GLU A 89 -6.99 -12.60 -5.84
CA GLU A 89 -5.77 -12.26 -6.57
C GLU A 89 -5.86 -12.52 -8.08
N ARG A 90 -6.41 -13.68 -8.47
CA ARG A 90 -6.63 -13.97 -9.89
C ARG A 90 -7.56 -12.92 -10.54
N ARG A 91 -8.63 -12.53 -9.86
CA ARG A 91 -9.55 -11.49 -10.35
C ARG A 91 -8.86 -10.14 -10.50
N TYR A 92 -8.07 -9.76 -9.51
CA TYR A 92 -7.32 -8.51 -9.54
C TYR A 92 -6.28 -8.50 -10.66
N CYS A 93 -5.50 -9.56 -10.82
CA CYS A 93 -4.55 -9.69 -11.93
C CYS A 93 -5.23 -9.68 -13.31
N LEU A 94 -6.38 -10.34 -13.46
CA LEU A 94 -7.13 -10.29 -14.71
C LEU A 94 -7.64 -8.88 -15.03
N GLU A 95 -8.06 -8.13 -14.02
CA GLU A 95 -8.47 -6.74 -14.22
C GLU A 95 -7.29 -5.84 -14.57
N LEU A 96 -6.12 -6.01 -13.92
CA LEU A 96 -4.89 -5.31 -14.28
C LEU A 96 -4.53 -5.54 -15.76
N VAL A 97 -4.55 -6.80 -16.21
CA VAL A 97 -4.27 -7.16 -17.60
C VAL A 97 -5.27 -6.50 -18.56
N LYS A 98 -6.58 -6.55 -18.24
CA LYS A 98 -7.64 -5.91 -19.06
C LYS A 98 -7.46 -4.40 -19.17
N LYS A 99 -6.92 -3.74 -18.16
CA LYS A 99 -6.63 -2.30 -18.14
C LYS A 99 -5.24 -1.94 -18.69
N GLY A 100 -4.48 -2.91 -19.20
CA GLY A 100 -3.15 -2.69 -19.77
C GLY A 100 -2.01 -2.61 -18.76
N TYR A 101 -2.27 -2.85 -17.48
CA TYR A 101 -1.27 -2.83 -16.40
C TYR A 101 -0.51 -4.16 -16.30
N PHE A 102 0.15 -4.58 -17.39
CA PHE A 102 0.86 -5.86 -17.45
C PHE A 102 2.07 -5.90 -16.53
N LYS A 103 2.80 -4.79 -16.39
CA LYS A 103 3.98 -4.69 -15.52
C LYS A 103 3.62 -4.92 -14.07
N GLU A 104 2.54 -4.32 -13.59
CA GLU A 104 2.04 -4.46 -12.23
C GLU A 104 1.61 -5.89 -11.92
N CYS A 105 0.94 -6.54 -12.88
CA CYS A 105 0.58 -7.94 -12.78
C CYS A 105 1.81 -8.83 -12.68
N PHE A 106 2.82 -8.61 -13.53
CA PHE A 106 4.08 -9.34 -13.53
C PHE A 106 4.84 -9.14 -12.20
N TYR A 107 4.97 -7.91 -11.72
CA TYR A 107 5.64 -7.62 -10.45
C TYR A 107 4.95 -8.28 -9.26
N ARG A 108 3.63 -8.29 -9.22
CA ARG A 108 2.88 -9.01 -8.18
C ARG A 108 3.18 -10.51 -8.18
N TYR A 109 3.34 -11.11 -9.33
CA TYR A 109 3.65 -12.53 -9.47
C TYR A 109 5.10 -12.82 -9.05
N ALA A 110 6.02 -12.01 -9.54
CA ALA A 110 7.45 -12.10 -9.23
C ALA A 110 7.72 -11.94 -7.73
N THR A 111 7.13 -10.92 -7.08
CA THR A 111 7.25 -10.69 -5.64
C THR A 111 6.87 -11.93 -4.82
N ARG A 112 5.88 -12.70 -5.26
CA ARG A 112 5.50 -13.93 -4.55
C ARG A 112 6.54 -15.04 -4.63
N VAL A 113 7.16 -15.18 -5.81
CA VAL A 113 8.22 -16.17 -6.01
C VAL A 113 9.45 -15.76 -5.21
N PHE A 114 9.88 -14.52 -5.34
CA PHE A 114 11.02 -13.97 -4.60
C PHE A 114 10.82 -14.00 -3.08
N ARG A 115 9.63 -13.70 -2.61
CA ARG A 115 9.32 -13.77 -1.18
C ARG A 115 9.45 -15.16 -0.58
N LYS A 116 9.21 -16.21 -1.37
CA LYS A 116 9.47 -17.60 -0.93
C LYS A 116 10.95 -17.91 -0.86
N ILE A 117 11.73 -17.41 -1.82
CA ILE A 117 13.17 -17.64 -1.91
C ILE A 117 13.91 -16.88 -0.81
N HIS A 118 13.45 -15.67 -0.48
CA HIS A 118 14.09 -14.77 0.49
C HIS A 118 13.33 -14.64 1.81
N SER A 119 12.53 -15.66 2.19
CA SER A 119 11.67 -15.59 3.38
C SER A 119 12.40 -15.33 4.70
N ASN A 120 13.69 -15.66 4.76
CA ASN A 120 14.50 -15.54 5.97
C ASN A 120 15.35 -14.26 6.03
N LYS A 121 15.31 -13.40 5.01
CA LYS A 121 16.05 -12.14 4.98
C LYS A 121 15.15 -10.98 5.34
N LYS A 122 15.61 -10.15 6.27
CA LYS A 122 15.00 -8.84 6.53
C LYS A 122 15.65 -7.83 5.59
N ILE A 123 14.82 -7.05 4.90
CA ILE A 123 15.29 -6.01 3.98
C ILE A 123 14.83 -4.66 4.50
N TRP A 124 15.77 -3.73 4.65
CA TRP A 124 15.49 -2.34 4.90
C TRP A 124 15.75 -1.54 3.62
N LEU A 125 14.73 -0.87 3.15
CA LEU A 125 14.81 0.03 2.01
C LEU A 125 14.74 1.46 2.51
N LEU A 126 15.83 2.18 2.35
CA LEU A 126 15.98 3.59 2.72
C LEU A 126 15.83 4.45 1.47
N SER A 127 15.31 5.63 1.62
CA SER A 127 15.13 6.58 0.53
C SER A 127 15.04 7.98 1.10
N ASP A 128 15.63 8.94 0.40
CA ASP A 128 15.32 10.35 0.57
C ASP A 128 14.29 10.77 -0.49
N ARG A 129 14.68 11.67 -1.39
CA ARG A 129 13.90 11.98 -2.58
C ARG A 129 14.35 11.09 -3.73
N ILE A 130 13.44 10.74 -4.63
CA ILE A 130 13.77 9.86 -5.78
C ILE A 130 14.96 10.36 -6.61
N ASN A 131 15.13 11.68 -6.71
CA ASN A 131 16.15 12.33 -7.53
C ASN A 131 17.23 13.06 -6.73
N LEU A 132 17.31 12.82 -5.43
CA LEU A 132 18.28 13.47 -4.56
C LEU A 132 18.54 12.57 -3.35
N ALA A 133 19.83 12.27 -3.06
CA ALA A 133 20.30 11.85 -1.77
C ALA A 133 20.86 13.10 -1.05
N ARG A 134 21.33 13.03 0.15
CA ARG A 134 21.89 14.10 1.02
C ARG A 134 20.93 14.57 2.10
N ASP A 135 20.08 13.67 2.56
CA ASP A 135 19.17 13.90 3.68
C ASP A 135 19.34 12.77 4.71
N ASN A 136 18.43 12.67 5.65
CA ASN A 136 18.45 11.71 6.76
C ASN A 136 18.52 10.25 6.31
N GLY A 137 17.93 9.90 5.16
CA GLY A 137 17.98 8.56 4.59
C GLY A 137 19.39 8.17 4.17
N GLU A 138 20.17 9.08 3.54
CA GLU A 138 21.57 8.83 3.21
C GLU A 138 22.41 8.70 4.48
N ALA A 139 22.25 9.60 5.45
CA ALA A 139 23.00 9.55 6.71
C ALA A 139 22.79 8.21 7.43
N LEU A 140 21.54 7.76 7.50
CA LEU A 140 21.19 6.45 8.06
C LEU A 140 21.78 5.29 7.24
N PHE A 141 21.75 5.38 5.90
CA PHE A 141 22.32 4.37 5.02
C PHE A 141 23.82 4.23 5.20
N GLN A 142 24.55 5.35 5.29
CA GLN A 142 25.98 5.37 5.56
C GLN A 142 26.30 4.74 6.93
N TYR A 143 25.53 5.09 7.96
CA TYR A 143 25.70 4.54 9.29
C TYR A 143 25.48 3.02 9.31
N LEU A 144 24.39 2.54 8.73
CA LEU A 144 24.05 1.11 8.71
C LEU A 144 25.02 0.26 7.88
N ASN A 145 25.68 0.83 6.86
CA ASN A 145 26.73 0.11 6.12
C ASN A 145 28.09 0.03 6.85
N ARG A 146 28.25 0.79 7.96
CA ARG A 146 29.46 0.74 8.80
C ARG A 146 29.35 -0.21 9.98
N ILE A 147 28.13 -0.56 10.37
CA ILE A 147 27.87 -1.44 11.50
C ILE A 147 27.41 -2.81 11.02
N ASP A 148 27.57 -3.83 11.87
CA ASP A 148 26.97 -5.13 11.62
C ASP A 148 25.47 -5.07 11.87
N THR A 149 24.69 -5.19 10.80
CA THR A 149 23.22 -5.23 10.84
C THR A 149 22.67 -6.66 11.02
N GLY A 150 23.54 -7.64 11.22
CA GLY A 150 23.17 -9.04 11.38
C GLY A 150 22.43 -9.59 10.14
N ASN A 151 21.20 -10.07 10.32
CA ASN A 151 20.40 -10.67 9.23
C ASN A 151 19.54 -9.64 8.45
N VAL A 152 20.00 -8.38 8.36
CA VAL A 152 19.31 -7.31 7.65
C VAL A 152 20.13 -6.86 6.45
N ASP A 153 19.57 -7.01 5.26
CA ASP A 153 20.11 -6.40 4.03
C ASP A 153 19.59 -4.96 3.90
N VAL A 154 20.50 -3.99 3.85
CA VAL A 154 20.16 -2.57 3.72
C VAL A 154 20.34 -2.13 2.27
N TYR A 155 19.32 -1.51 1.71
CA TYR A 155 19.32 -0.98 0.34
C TYR A 155 18.93 0.50 0.35
N PHE A 156 19.46 1.26 -0.61
CA PHE A 156 19.05 2.64 -0.85
C PHE A 156 18.32 2.75 -2.19
N ASP A 157 17.13 3.35 -2.16
CA ASP A 157 16.28 3.59 -3.34
C ASP A 157 16.57 4.98 -3.91
N ILE A 158 17.01 5.03 -5.16
CA ILE A 158 17.29 6.28 -5.87
C ILE A 158 17.17 6.08 -7.38
N SER A 159 16.76 7.12 -8.11
CA SER A 159 16.68 7.08 -9.57
C SER A 159 18.06 6.89 -10.22
N LYS A 160 18.15 6.02 -11.25
CA LYS A 160 19.37 5.90 -12.08
C LYS A 160 19.81 7.21 -12.73
N LYS A 161 18.86 8.14 -12.95
CA LYS A 161 19.12 9.45 -13.56
C LYS A 161 19.64 10.49 -12.57
N CYS A 162 19.66 10.15 -11.28
CA CYS A 162 20.18 11.04 -10.24
C CYS A 162 21.70 11.14 -10.31
N SER A 163 22.24 12.36 -10.17
CA SER A 163 23.70 12.60 -10.09
C SER A 163 24.37 11.87 -8.92
N ASP A 164 23.63 11.65 -7.84
CA ASP A 164 24.13 10.95 -6.67
C ASP A 164 24.13 9.41 -6.81
N TYR A 165 23.57 8.85 -7.90
CA TYR A 165 23.39 7.41 -8.05
C TYR A 165 24.70 6.62 -7.93
N GLU A 166 25.75 7.03 -8.67
CA GLU A 166 27.05 6.34 -8.64
C GLU A 166 27.76 6.54 -7.30
N ARG A 167 27.64 7.72 -6.69
CA ARG A 167 28.16 7.99 -5.36
C ARG A 167 27.53 7.08 -4.31
N MET A 168 26.22 6.90 -4.35
CA MET A 168 25.51 6.03 -3.42
C MET A 168 25.91 4.56 -3.58
N LYS A 169 26.20 4.09 -4.78
CA LYS A 169 26.71 2.73 -5.03
C LYS A 169 28.06 2.46 -4.40
N GLN A 170 28.88 3.49 -4.21
CA GLN A 170 30.17 3.35 -3.52
C GLN A 170 30.00 3.16 -2.01
N ILE A 171 28.86 3.62 -1.45
CA ILE A 171 28.54 3.49 -0.03
C ILE A 171 27.98 2.11 0.28
N GLY A 172 27.12 1.55 -0.59
CA GLY A 172 26.47 0.27 -0.34
C GLY A 172 25.53 -0.18 -1.44
N LYS A 173 24.62 -1.10 -1.10
CA LYS A 173 23.69 -1.70 -2.05
C LYS A 173 22.60 -0.70 -2.46
N VAL A 174 22.52 -0.36 -3.74
CA VAL A 174 21.52 0.57 -4.31
C VAL A 174 20.52 -0.17 -5.20
N VAL A 175 19.25 0.18 -5.07
CA VAL A 175 18.16 -0.28 -5.93
C VAL A 175 17.67 0.88 -6.76
N PRO A 176 17.71 0.78 -8.10
CA PRO A 176 17.16 1.81 -8.95
C PRO A 176 15.66 1.92 -8.79
N HIS A 177 15.16 3.12 -8.51
CA HIS A 177 13.73 3.38 -8.33
C HIS A 177 12.90 2.85 -9.50
N GLY A 178 11.80 2.14 -9.20
CA GLY A 178 10.91 1.53 -10.19
C GLY A 178 11.52 0.38 -11.00
N SER A 179 12.71 -0.12 -10.62
CA SER A 179 13.30 -1.32 -11.24
C SER A 179 12.64 -2.59 -10.71
N PHE A 180 12.86 -3.70 -11.42
CA PHE A 180 12.40 -5.02 -10.97
C PHE A 180 12.95 -5.44 -9.59
N ARG A 181 14.15 -4.96 -9.23
CA ARG A 181 14.75 -5.22 -7.91
C ARG A 181 14.07 -4.45 -6.78
N TYR A 182 13.29 -3.42 -7.12
CA TYR A 182 12.52 -2.62 -6.18
C TYR A 182 11.24 -3.35 -5.70
N CYS A 183 10.72 -4.31 -6.47
CA CYS A 183 9.52 -5.07 -6.20
C CYS A 183 9.83 -6.40 -5.53
#